data_3c68b17f19e51c6d1be354b612af2055
#
_entry.id   3c68b17f19e51c6d1be354b612af2055
#
_cell.length_a   1.000
_cell.length_b   1.000
_cell.length_c   1.000
_cell.angle_alpha   90.00
_cell.angle_beta   90.00
_cell.angle_gamma   90.00
#
_symmetry.space_group_name_H-M   'P 1'
#
loop_
_entity.id
_entity.type
_entity.pdbx_description
1 polymer ?
#
loop_
_entity_poly.entity_id
_entity_poly.type
_entity_poly.pdbx_seq_one_letter_code
_entity_poly.pdbx_strand_id
1 'polypeptide(L)'
;MADYTNPIPAGNAPGTSAVVRNTDYGREYYGEQAFWKMQTGFLDALFGFTRQENLVLITVLKNIHPRTNTYDGTIKGLARRADVDEKTVRSALLKMQEKNILAPVAPGQWMLNPRLLAKGSFLQEVKLMATYDTCQGKKVHGATVIDDKTGELVTLPNEYATVEQFYEAQAAERFVKLYRDFFSAISGLSETELKILVYILQAMDLGKNMYIGTLEKIKVHCGCSTATVSRAMTQFVNRNLMVKEFDGCWRIN
;
A
#
# COMPACT_ATOMS: atom_id res chain seq x y z
N MET A 1 31.57 13.19 13.30
CA MET A 1 30.14 12.92 12.99
C MET A 1 29.70 14.00 12.02
N ALA A 2 29.58 13.67 10.76
CA ALA A 2 29.19 14.62 9.71
C ALA A 2 27.67 14.53 9.49
N ASP A 3 27.00 15.61 9.80
CA ASP A 3 25.56 15.76 9.65
C ASP A 3 25.25 16.10 8.17
N TYR A 4 24.94 15.08 7.38
CA TYR A 4 24.56 15.26 5.98
C TYR A 4 23.03 15.30 5.85
N THR A 5 22.44 16.44 6.14
CA THR A 5 21.09 16.78 5.70
C THR A 5 21.14 17.26 4.25
N ASN A 6 21.16 16.35 3.29
CA ASN A 6 20.91 16.72 1.90
C ASN A 6 19.43 16.51 1.59
N PRO A 7 18.66 17.57 1.30
CA PRO A 7 17.34 17.42 0.75
C PRO A 7 17.46 16.83 -0.67
N ILE A 8 16.95 15.63 -0.87
CA ILE A 8 16.76 15.09 -2.22
C ILE A 8 15.59 15.88 -2.81
N PRO A 9 15.78 16.56 -3.95
CA PRO A 9 14.66 17.22 -4.60
C PRO A 9 13.63 16.14 -4.99
N ALA A 10 12.47 16.20 -4.33
CA ALA A 10 11.29 15.48 -4.79
C ALA A 10 10.95 16.06 -6.17
N GLY A 11 10.85 15.21 -7.19
CA GLY A 11 10.44 15.64 -8.51
C GLY A 11 9.14 16.44 -8.41
N ASN A 12 9.19 17.66 -8.84
CA ASN A 12 8.20 18.70 -9.02
C ASN A 12 6.73 18.41 -8.66
N ALA A 13 6.45 18.23 -7.35
CA ALA A 13 5.14 18.53 -6.82
C ALA A 13 5.27 19.79 -5.94
N PRO A 14 4.52 20.85 -6.18
CA PRO A 14 4.64 22.07 -5.40
C PRO A 14 4.22 21.83 -3.96
N GLY A 15 5.14 22.04 -3.04
CA GLY A 15 4.84 22.22 -1.62
C GLY A 15 5.22 21.07 -0.67
N THR A 16 6.07 20.12 -1.04
CA THR A 16 6.29 18.93 -0.23
C THR A 16 7.76 18.60 0.00
N SER A 17 8.29 19.05 1.12
CA SER A 17 9.59 18.62 1.61
C SER A 17 9.44 17.40 2.52
N ALA A 18 9.67 16.19 1.97
CA ALA A 18 9.89 15.02 2.81
C ALA A 18 11.27 15.17 3.46
N VAL A 19 11.32 15.20 4.79
CA VAL A 19 12.59 15.16 5.52
C VAL A 19 13.07 13.72 5.52
N VAL A 20 14.22 13.47 4.90
CA VAL A 20 14.89 12.16 4.91
C VAL A 20 15.94 12.17 5.99
N ARG A 21 15.88 11.24 6.92
CA ARG A 21 16.93 10.98 7.89
C ARG A 21 17.65 9.69 7.52
N ASN A 22 18.94 9.77 7.26
CA ASN A 22 19.78 8.59 7.12
C ASN A 22 20.07 8.05 8.52
N THR A 23 19.74 6.79 8.76
CA THR A 23 20.16 6.04 9.94
C THR A 23 21.17 4.98 9.50
N ASP A 24 21.93 4.41 10.43
CA ASP A 24 22.87 3.33 10.13
C ASP A 24 22.16 2.08 9.54
N TYR A 25 20.83 2.01 9.67
CA TYR A 25 19.96 0.90 9.23
C TYR A 25 19.03 1.27 8.06
N GLY A 26 19.24 2.43 7.41
CA GLY A 26 18.43 2.84 6.25
C GLY A 26 17.94 4.28 6.29
N ARG A 27 17.05 4.62 5.36
CA ARG A 27 16.48 5.95 5.23
C ARG A 27 15.10 6.00 5.89
N GLU A 28 14.90 6.92 6.81
CA GLU A 28 13.60 7.22 7.39
C GLU A 28 13.01 8.48 6.76
N TYR A 29 11.73 8.41 6.43
CA TYR A 29 11.00 9.52 5.82
C TYR A 29 9.99 10.07 6.82
N TYR A 30 10.10 11.38 7.10
CA TYR A 30 9.25 12.11 8.02
C TYR A 30 8.42 13.15 7.28
N GLY A 31 7.17 13.35 7.71
CA GLY A 31 6.29 14.41 7.24
C GLY A 31 4.90 13.90 6.85
N GLU A 32 3.96 14.81 6.68
CA GLU A 32 2.56 14.50 6.32
C GLU A 32 2.42 13.78 4.97
N GLN A 33 3.47 13.84 4.14
CA GLN A 33 3.53 13.23 2.82
C GLN A 33 4.36 11.95 2.75
N ALA A 34 4.64 11.31 3.90
CA ALA A 34 5.25 10.01 3.91
C ALA A 34 4.42 9.04 3.04
N PHE A 35 5.11 8.39 2.11
CA PHE A 35 4.50 7.36 1.26
C PHE A 35 4.15 6.12 2.07
N TRP A 36 3.22 5.33 1.54
CA TRP A 36 2.99 3.97 1.98
C TRP A 36 3.96 3.02 1.26
N LYS A 37 4.54 2.10 1.99
CA LYS A 37 5.25 0.95 1.43
C LYS A 37 4.22 -0.07 1.00
N MET A 38 4.09 -0.30 -0.30
CA MET A 38 3.21 -1.31 -0.86
C MET A 38 4.03 -2.53 -1.23
N GLN A 39 3.65 -3.67 -0.69
CA GLN A 39 4.17 -4.97 -1.09
C GLN A 39 3.39 -5.50 -2.30
N THR A 40 4.03 -6.36 -3.09
CA THR A 40 3.45 -6.87 -4.34
C THR A 40 2.08 -7.55 -4.16
N GLY A 41 1.88 -8.27 -3.07
CA GLY A 41 0.61 -8.95 -2.76
C GLY A 41 -0.58 -8.02 -2.51
N PHE A 42 -0.35 -6.73 -2.24
CA PHE A 42 -1.43 -5.77 -2.03
C PHE A 42 -2.29 -5.58 -3.29
N LEU A 43 -1.66 -5.50 -4.45
CA LEU A 43 -2.38 -5.32 -5.71
C LEU A 43 -3.29 -6.49 -6.02
N ASP A 44 -2.84 -7.72 -5.73
CA ASP A 44 -3.65 -8.93 -5.91
C ASP A 44 -4.83 -8.98 -4.92
N ALA A 45 -4.64 -8.43 -3.72
CA ALA A 45 -5.69 -8.34 -2.73
C ALA A 45 -6.85 -7.39 -3.13
N LEU A 46 -6.60 -6.43 -4.04
CA LEU A 46 -7.63 -5.51 -4.56
C LEU A 46 -8.65 -6.18 -5.49
N PHE A 47 -8.34 -7.38 -6.00
CA PHE A 47 -9.26 -8.07 -6.91
C PHE A 47 -10.44 -8.72 -6.20
N GLY A 48 -11.53 -8.88 -6.97
CA GLY A 48 -12.72 -9.59 -6.55
C GLY A 48 -13.66 -8.77 -5.66
N PHE A 49 -13.47 -7.47 -5.51
CA PHE A 49 -14.43 -6.56 -4.90
C PHE A 49 -15.35 -5.98 -5.97
N THR A 50 -16.63 -5.88 -5.64
CA THR A 50 -17.57 -5.10 -6.45
C THR A 50 -17.18 -3.62 -6.41
N ARG A 51 -17.71 -2.81 -7.33
CA ARG A 51 -17.46 -1.37 -7.36
C ARG A 51 -17.80 -0.70 -6.01
N GLN A 52 -18.90 -1.07 -5.38
CA GLN A 52 -19.32 -0.50 -4.09
C GLN A 52 -18.42 -0.98 -2.94
N GLU A 53 -18.03 -2.26 -2.92
CA GLU A 53 -17.07 -2.78 -1.94
C GLU A 53 -15.69 -2.10 -2.10
N ASN A 54 -15.27 -1.81 -3.33
CA ASN A 54 -14.05 -1.04 -3.59
C ASN A 54 -14.11 0.38 -3.02
N LEU A 55 -15.27 1.06 -3.08
CA LEU A 55 -15.43 2.37 -2.45
C LEU A 55 -15.23 2.27 -0.93
N VAL A 56 -15.72 1.20 -0.29
CA VAL A 56 -15.48 0.94 1.13
C VAL A 56 -14.00 0.71 1.41
N LEU A 57 -13.35 -0.18 0.65
CA LEU A 57 -11.91 -0.47 0.79
C LEU A 57 -11.06 0.81 0.65
N ILE A 58 -11.28 1.59 -0.41
CA ILE A 58 -10.56 2.84 -0.63
C ILE A 58 -10.83 3.85 0.50
N THR A 59 -12.07 3.92 1.00
CA THR A 59 -12.41 4.79 2.13
C THR A 59 -11.66 4.37 3.39
N VAL A 60 -11.56 3.09 3.67
CA VAL A 60 -10.74 2.57 4.78
C VAL A 60 -9.27 2.97 4.58
N LEU A 61 -8.67 2.67 3.42
CA LEU A 61 -7.25 2.95 3.14
C LEU A 61 -6.91 4.45 3.25
N LYS A 62 -7.80 5.33 2.81
CA LYS A 62 -7.62 6.79 2.94
C LYS A 62 -7.65 7.30 4.38
N ASN A 63 -8.29 6.56 5.27
CA ASN A 63 -8.48 6.95 6.67
C ASN A 63 -7.71 6.07 7.67
N ILE A 64 -6.79 5.22 7.20
CA ILE A 64 -5.89 4.45 8.07
C ILE A 64 -4.96 5.39 8.83
N HIS A 65 -4.86 5.17 10.14
CA HIS A 65 -3.88 5.87 10.97
C HIS A 65 -2.45 5.39 10.63
N PRO A 66 -1.54 6.28 10.22
CA PRO A 66 -0.28 5.86 9.60
C PRO A 66 0.72 5.20 10.55
N ARG A 67 0.61 5.44 11.87
CA ARG A 67 1.53 4.87 12.86
C ARG A 67 1.07 3.52 13.40
N THR A 68 -0.24 3.31 13.49
CA THR A 68 -0.84 2.10 14.08
C THR A 68 -1.40 1.15 13.02
N ASN A 69 -1.46 1.58 11.77
CA ASN A 69 -2.08 0.86 10.66
C ASN A 69 -3.55 0.50 10.93
N THR A 70 -4.25 1.26 11.80
CA THR A 70 -5.64 1.02 12.17
C THR A 70 -6.60 1.99 11.50
N TYR A 71 -7.78 1.50 11.22
CA TYR A 71 -8.96 2.28 10.87
C TYR A 71 -9.92 2.26 12.06
N ASP A 72 -10.38 3.44 12.48
CA ASP A 72 -11.35 3.63 13.56
C ASP A 72 -12.64 4.24 13.01
N GLY A 73 -13.77 3.58 13.23
CA GLY A 73 -15.06 4.07 12.78
C GLY A 73 -16.20 3.07 12.95
N THR A 74 -17.43 3.58 12.93
CA THR A 74 -18.63 2.75 12.95
C THR A 74 -19.02 2.31 11.55
N ILE A 75 -19.76 1.19 11.43
CA ILE A 75 -20.35 0.73 10.16
C ILE A 75 -21.17 1.86 9.50
N LYS A 76 -22.03 2.54 10.28
CA LYS A 76 -22.83 3.67 9.80
C LYS A 76 -21.96 4.84 9.33
N GLY A 77 -20.90 5.15 10.06
CA GLY A 77 -19.95 6.20 9.68
C GLY A 77 -19.21 5.88 8.38
N LEU A 78 -18.79 4.63 8.22
CA LEU A 78 -18.10 4.16 7.00
C LEU A 78 -19.06 4.13 5.81
N ALA A 79 -20.30 3.68 5.99
CA ALA A 79 -21.34 3.69 4.97
C ALA A 79 -21.56 5.11 4.41
N ARG A 80 -21.71 6.10 5.29
CA ARG A 80 -21.87 7.50 4.90
C ARG A 80 -20.64 8.06 4.18
N ARG A 81 -19.42 7.72 4.62
CA ARG A 81 -18.18 8.21 3.98
C ARG A 81 -17.93 7.58 2.61
N ALA A 82 -18.30 6.31 2.43
CA ALA A 82 -18.14 5.58 1.18
C ALA A 82 -19.33 5.76 0.22
N ASP A 83 -20.39 6.42 0.67
CA ASP A 83 -21.65 6.60 -0.08
C ASP A 83 -22.25 5.26 -0.54
N VAL A 84 -22.37 4.34 0.42
CA VAL A 84 -22.98 3.01 0.24
C VAL A 84 -23.87 2.64 1.44
N ASP A 85 -24.66 1.59 1.31
CA ASP A 85 -25.47 1.08 2.44
C ASP A 85 -24.62 0.29 3.46
N GLU A 86 -25.14 0.14 4.69
CA GLU A 86 -24.44 -0.58 5.77
C GLU A 86 -24.25 -2.08 5.45
N LYS A 87 -25.13 -2.69 4.65
CA LYS A 87 -25.01 -4.09 4.25
C LYS A 87 -23.78 -4.28 3.35
N THR A 88 -23.59 -3.38 2.40
CA THR A 88 -22.39 -3.35 1.55
C THR A 88 -21.13 -3.16 2.39
N VAL A 89 -21.14 -2.29 3.39
CA VAL A 89 -19.99 -2.13 4.31
C VAL A 89 -19.68 -3.42 5.05
N ARG A 90 -20.68 -4.10 5.61
CA ARG A 90 -20.48 -5.37 6.31
C ARG A 90 -19.90 -6.45 5.39
N SER A 91 -20.46 -6.58 4.17
CA SER A 91 -19.95 -7.49 3.15
C SER A 91 -18.49 -7.19 2.79
N ALA A 92 -18.18 -5.92 2.53
CA ALA A 92 -16.82 -5.50 2.18
C ALA A 92 -15.82 -5.78 3.32
N LEU A 93 -16.15 -5.44 4.57
CA LEU A 93 -15.29 -5.70 5.73
C LEU A 93 -15.05 -7.19 5.95
N LEU A 94 -16.09 -8.02 5.83
CA LEU A 94 -15.95 -9.48 5.93
C LEU A 94 -15.00 -10.01 4.85
N LYS A 95 -15.21 -9.60 3.61
CA LYS A 95 -14.37 -9.98 2.48
C LYS A 95 -12.92 -9.51 2.63
N MET A 96 -12.70 -8.31 3.19
CA MET A 96 -11.35 -7.84 3.52
C MET A 96 -10.68 -8.71 4.58
N GLN A 97 -11.44 -9.21 5.56
CA GLN A 97 -10.92 -10.15 6.56
C GLN A 97 -10.60 -11.52 5.94
N GLU A 98 -11.50 -12.09 5.13
CA GLU A 98 -11.29 -13.34 4.41
C GLU A 98 -10.05 -13.30 3.50
N LYS A 99 -9.80 -12.14 2.87
CA LYS A 99 -8.62 -11.89 2.03
C LYS A 99 -7.37 -11.49 2.82
N ASN A 100 -7.43 -11.54 4.15
CA ASN A 100 -6.32 -11.14 5.02
C ASN A 100 -5.83 -9.69 4.79
N ILE A 101 -6.72 -8.80 4.38
CA ILE A 101 -6.43 -7.37 4.22
C ILE A 101 -6.59 -6.65 5.55
N LEU A 102 -7.64 -6.97 6.32
CA LEU A 102 -7.93 -6.38 7.63
C LEU A 102 -8.05 -7.46 8.70
N ALA A 103 -7.68 -7.12 9.93
CA ALA A 103 -8.01 -7.89 11.14
C ALA A 103 -8.83 -7.03 12.10
N PRO A 104 -9.86 -7.57 12.77
CA PRO A 104 -10.57 -6.86 13.82
C PRO A 104 -9.66 -6.72 15.04
N VAL A 105 -9.61 -5.51 15.63
CA VAL A 105 -8.86 -5.21 16.86
C VAL A 105 -9.83 -5.06 18.03
N ALA A 106 -10.87 -4.26 17.84
CA ALA A 106 -11.93 -3.98 18.80
C ALA A 106 -13.22 -3.62 18.03
N PRO A 107 -14.37 -3.50 18.70
CA PRO A 107 -15.58 -3.00 18.07
C PRO A 107 -15.36 -1.64 17.41
N GLY A 108 -15.56 -1.58 16.09
CA GLY A 108 -15.32 -0.37 15.29
C GLY A 108 -13.86 -0.07 14.98
N GLN A 109 -12.93 -0.97 15.27
CA GLN A 109 -11.52 -0.81 14.98
C GLN A 109 -10.98 -2.00 14.20
N TRP A 110 -10.31 -1.73 13.10
CA TRP A 110 -9.67 -2.72 12.23
C TRP A 110 -8.24 -2.34 11.92
N MET A 111 -7.36 -3.32 11.91
CA MET A 111 -5.96 -3.14 11.53
C MET A 111 -5.72 -3.63 10.11
N LEU A 112 -5.11 -2.80 9.28
CA LEU A 112 -4.65 -3.17 7.96
C LEU A 112 -3.41 -4.07 8.06
N ASN A 113 -3.36 -5.12 7.27
CA ASN A 113 -2.22 -6.03 7.23
C ASN A 113 -0.94 -5.30 6.79
N PRO A 114 0.06 -5.16 7.66
CA PRO A 114 1.28 -4.44 7.33
C PRO A 114 2.12 -5.13 6.24
N ARG A 115 1.94 -6.43 6.04
CA ARG A 115 2.59 -7.19 4.95
C ARG A 115 2.05 -6.82 3.56
N LEU A 116 0.95 -6.07 3.51
CA LEU A 116 0.38 -5.56 2.26
C LEU A 116 0.71 -4.08 2.07
N LEU A 117 0.52 -3.29 3.15
CA LEU A 117 0.67 -1.84 3.11
C LEU A 117 1.04 -1.32 4.52
N ALA A 118 2.16 -0.65 4.62
CA ALA A 118 2.64 -0.07 5.88
C ALA A 118 3.33 1.27 5.66
N LYS A 119 3.54 2.01 6.75
CA LYS A 119 4.38 3.23 6.80
C LYS A 119 5.47 3.09 7.85
N GLY A 120 6.55 3.83 7.64
CA GLY A 120 7.64 3.92 8.60
C GLY A 120 8.87 3.11 8.24
N SER A 121 9.76 2.91 9.22
CA SER A 121 10.96 2.09 9.07
C SER A 121 10.60 0.61 8.95
N PHE A 122 11.55 -0.21 8.55
CA PHE A 122 11.36 -1.66 8.51
C PHE A 122 11.01 -2.22 9.90
N LEU A 123 11.70 -1.78 10.95
CA LEU A 123 11.40 -2.20 12.32
C LEU A 123 9.97 -1.80 12.75
N GLN A 124 9.49 -0.61 12.37
CA GLN A 124 8.12 -0.20 12.64
C GLN A 124 7.11 -1.10 11.92
N GLU A 125 7.38 -1.45 10.69
CA GLU A 125 6.56 -2.38 9.91
C GLU A 125 6.49 -3.75 10.58
N VAL A 126 7.63 -4.27 11.03
CA VAL A 126 7.74 -5.57 11.71
C VAL A 126 7.02 -5.55 13.08
N LYS A 127 7.09 -4.46 13.84
CA LYS A 127 6.26 -4.26 15.06
C LYS A 127 4.77 -4.33 14.75
N LEU A 128 4.35 -3.70 13.65
CA LEU A 128 2.96 -3.76 13.19
C LEU A 128 2.55 -5.17 12.75
N MET A 129 3.45 -5.93 12.11
CA MET A 129 3.19 -7.33 11.73
C MET A 129 2.96 -8.20 12.96
N ALA A 130 3.78 -8.07 14.00
CA ALA A 130 3.59 -8.80 15.25
C ALA A 130 2.25 -8.43 15.93
N THR A 131 1.89 -7.15 15.93
CA THR A 131 0.59 -6.68 16.44
C THR A 131 -0.56 -7.27 15.62
N TYR A 132 -0.46 -7.26 14.29
CA TYR A 132 -1.47 -7.81 13.39
C TYR A 132 -1.68 -9.32 13.63
N ASP A 133 -0.59 -10.08 13.79
CA ASP A 133 -0.65 -11.50 14.10
C ASP A 133 -1.35 -11.76 15.44
N THR A 134 -1.08 -10.93 16.44
CA THR A 134 -1.79 -10.99 17.73
C THR A 134 -3.28 -10.71 17.57
N CYS A 135 -3.68 -9.72 16.75
CA CYS A 135 -5.09 -9.44 16.45
C CYS A 135 -5.79 -10.63 15.76
N GLN A 136 -5.03 -11.44 15.03
CA GLN A 136 -5.53 -12.69 14.43
C GLN A 136 -5.53 -13.89 15.38
N GLY A 137 -5.18 -13.69 16.65
CA GLY A 137 -5.08 -14.77 17.65
C GLY A 137 -3.83 -15.65 17.52
N LYS A 138 -2.86 -15.25 16.71
CA LYS A 138 -1.59 -15.96 16.57
C LYS A 138 -0.67 -15.62 17.74
N LYS A 139 0.06 -16.62 18.25
CA LYS A 139 1.14 -16.40 19.19
C LYS A 139 2.38 -15.92 18.46
N VAL A 140 2.99 -14.84 18.94
CA VAL A 140 4.21 -14.25 18.40
C VAL A 140 5.40 -14.68 19.24
N HIS A 141 6.37 -15.37 18.65
CA HIS A 141 7.57 -15.93 19.31
C HIS A 141 8.78 -15.97 18.35
N GLY A 142 8.86 -15.01 17.45
CA GLY A 142 10.08 -14.78 16.67
C GLY A 142 11.25 -14.31 17.53
N ALA A 143 12.38 -14.02 16.93
CA ALA A 143 13.54 -13.48 17.61
C ALA A 143 13.23 -12.14 18.32
N THR A 144 14.10 -11.70 19.22
CA THR A 144 13.97 -10.42 19.89
C THR A 144 15.13 -9.52 19.47
N VAL A 145 14.81 -8.28 19.09
CA VAL A 145 15.78 -7.23 18.73
C VAL A 145 15.59 -6.02 19.66
N ILE A 146 16.63 -5.19 19.77
CA ILE A 146 16.55 -3.91 20.46
C ILE A 146 16.20 -2.83 19.44
N ASP A 147 15.20 -2.01 19.73
CA ASP A 147 14.96 -0.77 18.99
C ASP A 147 15.99 0.27 19.41
N ASP A 148 16.97 0.54 18.55
CA ASP A 148 18.10 1.45 18.84
C ASP A 148 17.66 2.89 19.19
N LYS A 149 16.42 3.27 18.83
CA LYS A 149 15.88 4.60 19.12
C LYS A 149 15.27 4.71 20.51
N THR A 150 14.58 3.65 20.94
CA THR A 150 13.81 3.64 22.18
C THR A 150 14.48 2.81 23.27
N GLY A 151 15.42 1.94 22.91
CA GLY A 151 16.01 0.93 23.83
C GLY A 151 15.05 -0.21 24.16
N GLU A 152 13.87 -0.27 23.51
CA GLU A 152 12.84 -1.24 23.79
C GLU A 152 13.16 -2.59 23.16
N LEU A 153 12.89 -3.68 23.89
CA LEU A 153 12.95 -5.03 23.34
C LEU A 153 11.71 -5.31 22.49
N VAL A 154 11.92 -5.69 21.25
CA VAL A 154 10.86 -5.96 20.26
C VAL A 154 10.90 -7.43 19.89
N THR A 155 9.81 -8.16 20.21
CA THR A 155 9.62 -9.51 19.70
C THR A 155 9.14 -9.45 18.26
N LEU A 156 9.87 -10.11 17.37
CA LEU A 156 9.58 -10.16 15.95
C LEU A 156 8.44 -11.15 15.66
N PRO A 157 7.70 -11.00 14.56
CA PRO A 157 6.76 -12.01 14.10
C PRO A 157 7.50 -13.31 13.74
N ASN A 158 6.75 -14.42 13.70
CA ASN A 158 7.31 -15.77 13.62
C ASN A 158 8.12 -16.06 12.35
N GLU A 159 7.95 -15.27 11.31
CA GLU A 159 8.73 -15.35 10.07
C GLU A 159 10.20 -14.94 10.26
N TYR A 160 10.52 -14.25 11.37
CA TYR A 160 11.89 -13.90 11.75
C TYR A 160 12.28 -14.69 13.01
N ALA A 161 12.56 -15.97 12.84
CA ALA A 161 12.94 -16.86 13.94
C ALA A 161 14.32 -16.51 14.50
N THR A 162 15.18 -15.87 13.73
CA THR A 162 16.52 -15.40 14.14
C THR A 162 16.73 -13.92 13.82
N VAL A 163 17.66 -13.29 14.51
CA VAL A 163 18.03 -11.87 14.30
C VAL A 163 18.66 -11.68 12.93
N GLU A 164 19.42 -12.66 12.45
CA GLU A 164 20.05 -12.65 11.15
C GLU A 164 18.98 -12.58 10.03
N GLN A 165 17.94 -13.39 10.11
CA GLN A 165 16.83 -13.36 9.15
C GLN A 165 16.15 -11.98 9.09
N PHE A 166 16.02 -11.31 10.23
CA PHE A 166 15.49 -9.95 10.28
C PHE A 166 16.39 -8.98 9.52
N TYR A 167 17.70 -8.98 9.76
CA TYR A 167 18.62 -8.07 9.09
C TYR A 167 18.78 -8.40 7.59
N GLU A 168 18.74 -9.65 7.20
CA GLU A 168 18.73 -10.06 5.78
C GLU A 168 17.48 -9.54 5.07
N ALA A 169 16.30 -9.69 5.69
CA ALA A 169 15.06 -9.19 5.15
C ALA A 169 15.06 -7.66 5.07
N GLN A 170 15.62 -6.96 6.06
CA GLN A 170 15.77 -5.50 6.04
C GLN A 170 16.66 -5.05 4.88
N ALA A 171 17.77 -5.74 4.64
CA ALA A 171 18.70 -5.44 3.54
C ALA A 171 18.09 -5.72 2.17
N ALA A 172 17.22 -6.73 2.08
CA ALA A 172 16.54 -7.15 0.86
C ALA A 172 15.20 -6.42 0.62
N GLU A 173 14.78 -5.53 1.53
CA GLU A 173 13.46 -4.89 1.48
C GLU A 173 13.24 -4.18 0.14
N ARG A 174 12.17 -4.60 -0.55
CA ARG A 174 11.71 -3.98 -1.79
C ARG A 174 10.22 -3.65 -1.68
N PHE A 175 9.85 -2.44 -2.03
CA PHE A 175 8.47 -1.98 -1.99
C PHE A 175 8.22 -0.91 -3.06
N VAL A 176 6.96 -0.77 -3.44
CA VAL A 176 6.51 0.35 -4.26
C VAL A 176 6.03 1.47 -3.34
N LYS A 177 6.43 2.71 -3.63
CA LYS A 177 5.97 3.88 -2.88
C LYS A 177 4.61 4.30 -3.38
N LEU A 178 3.60 4.31 -2.51
CA LEU A 178 2.28 4.84 -2.79
C LEU A 178 2.04 6.12 -2.01
N TYR A 179 1.67 7.16 -2.71
CA TYR A 179 1.24 8.41 -2.10
C TYR A 179 -0.27 8.41 -1.87
N ARG A 180 -0.73 9.24 -0.95
CA ARG A 180 -2.14 9.29 -0.53
C ARG A 180 -3.10 9.52 -1.71
N ASP A 181 -2.68 10.31 -2.68
CA ASP A 181 -3.48 10.64 -3.86
C ASP A 181 -3.74 9.46 -4.78
N PHE A 182 -2.86 8.43 -4.75
CA PHE A 182 -3.08 7.19 -5.47
C PHE A 182 -4.44 6.55 -5.11
N PHE A 183 -4.77 6.46 -3.82
CA PHE A 183 -6.06 5.88 -3.40
C PHE A 183 -7.26 6.69 -3.89
N SER A 184 -7.11 8.01 -4.01
CA SER A 184 -8.14 8.88 -4.61
C SER A 184 -8.27 8.62 -6.11
N ALA A 185 -7.16 8.48 -6.80
CA ALA A 185 -7.13 8.28 -8.24
C ALA A 185 -7.70 6.91 -8.67
N ILE A 186 -7.52 5.85 -7.87
CA ILE A 186 -8.10 4.53 -8.15
C ILE A 186 -9.55 4.39 -7.68
N SER A 187 -10.06 5.32 -6.89
CA SER A 187 -11.45 5.28 -6.41
C SER A 187 -12.45 5.29 -7.55
N GLY A 188 -13.37 4.33 -7.55
CA GLY A 188 -14.40 4.19 -8.58
C GLY A 188 -13.92 3.63 -9.92
N LEU A 189 -12.69 3.10 -10.01
CA LEU A 189 -12.30 2.24 -11.13
C LEU A 189 -13.13 0.95 -11.10
N SER A 190 -13.49 0.46 -12.28
CA SER A 190 -14.11 -0.85 -12.43
C SER A 190 -13.10 -1.97 -12.17
N GLU A 191 -13.58 -3.18 -11.92
CA GLU A 191 -12.71 -4.34 -11.72
C GLU A 191 -11.74 -4.56 -12.90
N THR A 192 -12.23 -4.40 -14.14
CA THR A 192 -11.39 -4.53 -15.33
C THR A 192 -10.33 -3.44 -15.40
N GLU A 193 -10.66 -2.19 -15.06
CA GLU A 193 -9.69 -1.09 -15.01
C GLU A 193 -8.64 -1.32 -13.92
N LEU A 194 -9.05 -1.78 -12.73
CA LEU A 194 -8.12 -2.17 -11.67
C LEU A 194 -7.20 -3.29 -12.12
N LYS A 195 -7.73 -4.32 -12.81
CA LYS A 195 -6.93 -5.43 -13.34
C LYS A 195 -5.87 -4.94 -14.33
N ILE A 196 -6.25 -4.03 -15.23
CA ILE A 196 -5.33 -3.41 -16.19
C ILE A 196 -4.25 -2.59 -15.45
N LEU A 197 -4.63 -1.78 -14.47
CA LEU A 197 -3.70 -0.96 -13.70
C LEU A 197 -2.71 -1.84 -12.92
N VAL A 198 -3.19 -2.89 -12.26
CA VAL A 198 -2.35 -3.83 -11.52
C VAL A 198 -1.33 -4.50 -12.43
N TYR A 199 -1.76 -4.99 -13.60
CA TYR A 199 -0.84 -5.57 -14.58
C TYR A 199 0.27 -4.58 -14.98
N ILE A 200 -0.10 -3.32 -15.24
CA ILE A 200 0.86 -2.27 -15.60
C ILE A 200 1.87 -2.04 -14.46
N LEU A 201 1.39 -1.94 -13.20
CA LEU A 201 2.24 -1.73 -12.02
C LEU A 201 3.17 -2.92 -11.75
N GLN A 202 2.72 -4.15 -12.03
CA GLN A 202 3.55 -5.35 -11.89
C GLN A 202 4.59 -5.49 -13.00
N ALA A 203 4.26 -5.01 -14.21
CA ALA A 203 5.11 -5.14 -15.39
C ALA A 203 6.02 -3.91 -15.64
N MET A 204 5.91 -2.86 -14.83
CA MET A 204 6.72 -1.66 -14.98
C MET A 204 8.16 -1.84 -14.51
N ASP A 205 9.07 -1.08 -15.13
CA ASP A 205 10.43 -0.88 -14.63
C ASP A 205 10.38 0.05 -13.41
N LEU A 206 10.60 -0.51 -12.23
CA LEU A 206 10.57 0.23 -10.96
C LEU A 206 11.69 1.29 -10.86
N GLY A 207 12.82 1.06 -11.52
CA GLY A 207 13.95 2.00 -11.53
C GLY A 207 13.65 3.27 -12.32
N LYS A 208 12.87 3.13 -13.39
CA LYS A 208 12.48 4.23 -14.29
C LYS A 208 11.07 4.74 -14.04
N ASN A 209 10.30 4.04 -13.24
CA ASN A 209 8.86 4.27 -13.02
C ASN A 209 8.05 4.24 -14.35
N MET A 210 8.41 3.33 -15.26
CA MET A 210 7.88 3.30 -16.61
C MET A 210 7.35 1.92 -16.97
N TYR A 211 6.17 1.89 -17.60
CA TYR A 211 5.66 0.72 -18.29
C TYR A 211 5.96 0.84 -19.78
N ILE A 212 6.63 -0.16 -20.35
CA ILE A 212 6.91 -0.26 -21.79
C ILE A 212 6.26 -1.53 -22.34
N GLY A 213 5.25 -1.36 -23.17
CA GLY A 213 4.51 -2.48 -23.74
C GLY A 213 3.39 -2.04 -24.67
N THR A 214 2.82 -3.01 -25.37
CA THR A 214 1.71 -2.76 -26.29
C THR A 214 0.35 -2.97 -25.62
N LEU A 215 -0.70 -2.30 -26.13
CA LEU A 215 -2.07 -2.54 -25.67
C LEU A 215 -2.50 -4.00 -25.90
N GLU A 216 -1.93 -4.67 -26.88
CA GLU A 216 -2.20 -6.09 -27.15
C GLU A 216 -1.70 -7.00 -26.02
N LYS A 217 -0.51 -6.73 -25.46
CA LYS A 217 0.00 -7.47 -24.29
C LYS A 217 -0.94 -7.32 -23.11
N ILE A 218 -1.40 -6.10 -22.83
CA ILE A 218 -2.36 -5.82 -21.75
C ILE A 218 -3.67 -6.58 -21.98
N LYS A 219 -4.21 -6.49 -23.21
CA LYS A 219 -5.44 -7.19 -23.63
C LYS A 219 -5.36 -8.69 -23.36
N VAL A 220 -4.28 -9.33 -23.84
CA VAL A 220 -4.08 -10.78 -23.67
C VAL A 220 -4.02 -11.15 -22.20
N HIS A 221 -3.21 -10.44 -21.40
CA HIS A 221 -3.06 -10.72 -19.97
C HIS A 221 -4.35 -10.50 -19.18
N CYS A 222 -5.05 -9.41 -19.46
CA CYS A 222 -6.28 -9.05 -18.72
C CYS A 222 -7.55 -9.75 -19.25
N GLY A 223 -7.49 -10.42 -20.39
CA GLY A 223 -8.63 -11.11 -20.99
C GLY A 223 -9.75 -10.14 -21.41
N CYS A 224 -9.42 -8.95 -21.94
CA CYS A 224 -10.39 -7.92 -22.32
C CYS A 224 -10.16 -7.44 -23.76
N SER A 225 -11.04 -6.57 -24.30
CA SER A 225 -10.88 -6.04 -25.67
C SER A 225 -9.85 -4.91 -25.74
N THR A 226 -9.24 -4.70 -26.90
CA THR A 226 -8.33 -3.55 -27.16
C THR A 226 -9.02 -2.22 -26.89
N ALA A 227 -10.31 -2.10 -27.22
CA ALA A 227 -11.11 -0.91 -26.94
C ALA A 227 -11.27 -0.65 -25.43
N THR A 228 -11.40 -1.72 -24.63
CA THR A 228 -11.44 -1.64 -23.16
C THR A 228 -10.11 -1.16 -22.59
N VAL A 229 -8.99 -1.73 -23.07
CA VAL A 229 -7.65 -1.29 -22.66
C VAL A 229 -7.43 0.18 -23.01
N SER A 230 -7.74 0.58 -24.23
CA SER A 230 -7.56 1.97 -24.68
C SER A 230 -8.36 2.96 -23.83
N ARG A 231 -9.62 2.64 -23.50
CA ARG A 231 -10.44 3.47 -22.59
C ARG A 231 -9.85 3.55 -21.19
N ALA A 232 -9.40 2.43 -20.64
CA ALA A 232 -8.76 2.41 -19.34
C ALA A 232 -7.49 3.27 -19.31
N MET A 233 -6.62 3.16 -20.32
CA MET A 233 -5.40 3.98 -20.44
C MET A 233 -5.72 5.47 -20.49
N THR A 234 -6.73 5.87 -21.30
CA THR A 234 -7.21 7.25 -21.35
C THR A 234 -7.70 7.72 -19.98
N GLN A 235 -8.43 6.87 -19.27
CA GLN A 235 -8.93 7.20 -17.93
C GLN A 235 -7.81 7.33 -16.91
N PHE A 236 -6.77 6.50 -16.96
CA PHE A 236 -5.61 6.60 -16.09
C PHE A 236 -4.83 7.90 -16.32
N VAL A 237 -4.67 8.33 -17.56
CA VAL A 237 -4.09 9.63 -17.89
C VAL A 237 -4.95 10.78 -17.34
N ASN A 238 -6.26 10.74 -17.57
CA ASN A 238 -7.19 11.78 -17.07
C ASN A 238 -7.24 11.86 -15.54
N ARG A 239 -6.95 10.75 -14.84
CA ARG A 239 -6.87 10.69 -13.37
C ARG A 239 -5.47 10.96 -12.83
N ASN A 240 -4.55 11.35 -13.70
CA ASN A 240 -3.15 11.62 -13.33
C ASN A 240 -2.43 10.41 -12.69
N LEU A 241 -2.86 9.17 -13.01
CA LEU A 241 -2.17 7.96 -12.59
C LEU A 241 -0.93 7.71 -13.44
N MET A 242 -0.93 8.14 -14.68
CA MET A 242 0.18 7.98 -15.60
C MET A 242 0.19 9.06 -16.69
N VAL A 243 1.34 9.21 -17.32
CA VAL A 243 1.56 10.10 -18.48
C VAL A 243 2.03 9.25 -19.66
N LYS A 244 1.45 9.47 -20.83
CA LYS A 244 1.94 8.88 -22.09
C LYS A 244 3.17 9.64 -22.55
N GLU A 245 4.34 9.01 -22.57
CA GLU A 245 5.58 9.61 -23.07
C GLU A 245 5.67 9.50 -24.60
N PHE A 246 5.42 8.30 -25.11
CA PHE A 246 5.32 8.00 -26.54
C PHE A 246 4.53 6.70 -26.76
N ASP A 247 4.36 6.27 -27.99
CA ASP A 247 3.59 5.06 -28.28
C ASP A 247 4.23 3.82 -27.64
N GLY A 248 3.44 3.13 -26.83
CA GLY A 248 3.89 1.95 -26.09
C GLY A 248 4.67 2.27 -24.81
N CYS A 249 4.80 3.52 -24.39
CA CYS A 249 5.51 3.92 -23.19
C CYS A 249 4.68 4.87 -22.31
N TRP A 250 4.51 4.49 -21.06
CA TRP A 250 3.80 5.28 -20.05
C TRP A 250 4.62 5.38 -18.78
N ARG A 251 4.75 6.60 -18.26
CA ARG A 251 5.33 6.86 -16.94
C ARG A 251 4.23 6.90 -15.90
N ILE A 252 4.45 6.20 -14.79
CA ILE A 252 3.56 6.17 -13.65
C ILE A 252 3.88 7.38 -12.76
N ASN A 253 2.85 8.11 -12.32
CA ASN A 253 2.99 9.31 -11.49
C ASN A 253 3.05 8.98 -9.98
#